data_7f5267a438a0464f7b54f89cc9d3fc4c
#
_entry.id   7f5267a438a0464f7b54f89cc9d3fc4c
#
_cell.length_a   1.000
_cell.length_b   1.000
_cell.length_c   1.000
_cell.angle_alpha   90.00
_cell.angle_beta   90.00
_cell.angle_gamma   90.00
#
_symmetry.space_group_name_H-M   'P 1'
#
loop_
_entity.id
_entity.type
_entity.pdbx_description
1 polymer ?
#
loop_
_entity_poly.entity_id
_entity_poly.type
_entity_poly.pdbx_seq_one_letter_code
_entity_poly.pdbx_strand_id
1 'polypeptide(L)'
;MQSTTYSLDSIRSDFPVLERKVRDNKPLVYLDNAATAQKPIQVIDAITDYYKNHNSNIHRAVHALAEESTEAFEATRSKVAKFLNVANTKEIIFVKGTTEAINLVAYAWGRDNVQKGDIVVTTEYEHHSNIVPWQILTQETG
;
A
#
# COMPACT_ATOMS: atom_id res chain seq x y z
N MET A 1 -29.21 -8.78 -6.43
CA MET A 1 -27.98 -8.49 -5.62
C MET A 1 -28.14 -9.25 -4.33
N GLN A 2 -27.35 -10.30 -4.10
CA GLN A 2 -27.32 -10.97 -2.80
C GLN A 2 -26.62 -10.05 -1.81
N SER A 3 -27.34 -9.65 -0.75
CA SER A 3 -26.78 -8.96 0.40
C SER A 3 -25.83 -9.92 1.10
N THR A 4 -24.55 -9.76 0.90
CA THR A 4 -23.53 -10.43 1.70
C THR A 4 -23.54 -9.78 3.09
N THR A 5 -24.23 -10.40 4.03
CA THR A 5 -24.20 -9.97 5.44
C THR A 5 -22.83 -10.34 5.99
N TYR A 6 -21.93 -9.35 6.12
CA TYR A 6 -20.63 -9.55 6.77
C TYR A 6 -20.85 -9.77 8.28
N SER A 7 -20.40 -10.92 8.78
CA SER A 7 -20.31 -11.16 10.21
C SER A 7 -19.03 -10.52 10.75
N LEU A 8 -19.14 -9.64 11.75
CA LEU A 8 -17.97 -9.05 12.41
C LEU A 8 -17.05 -10.12 13.02
N ASP A 9 -17.62 -11.17 13.59
CA ASP A 9 -16.84 -12.27 14.17
C ASP A 9 -16.06 -13.02 13.10
N SER A 10 -16.65 -13.25 11.92
CA SER A 10 -15.96 -13.86 10.79
C SER A 10 -14.80 -12.99 10.31
N ILE A 11 -15.00 -11.67 10.19
CA ILE A 11 -13.92 -10.76 9.80
C ILE A 11 -12.82 -10.72 10.85
N ARG A 12 -13.17 -10.67 12.14
CA ARG A 12 -12.19 -10.64 13.21
C ARG A 12 -11.34 -11.91 13.29
N SER A 13 -11.93 -13.07 13.02
CA SER A 13 -11.20 -14.35 13.02
C SER A 13 -10.11 -14.44 11.93
N ASP A 14 -10.19 -13.63 10.88
CA ASP A 14 -9.12 -13.53 9.88
C ASP A 14 -7.85 -12.86 10.42
N PHE A 15 -7.91 -12.17 11.56
CA PHE A 15 -6.79 -11.43 12.14
C PHE A 15 -6.26 -12.09 13.42
N PRO A 16 -5.27 -12.98 13.34
CA PRO A 16 -4.79 -13.76 14.48
C PRO A 16 -4.36 -12.91 15.68
N VAL A 17 -3.81 -11.71 15.43
CA VAL A 17 -3.40 -10.80 16.51
C VAL A 17 -4.56 -10.33 17.39
N LEU A 18 -5.80 -10.29 16.88
CA LEU A 18 -6.97 -9.84 17.61
C LEU A 18 -7.50 -10.88 18.60
N GLU A 19 -7.05 -12.15 18.51
CA GLU A 19 -7.32 -13.19 19.49
C GLU A 19 -6.44 -13.06 20.73
N ARG A 20 -5.39 -12.24 20.64
CA ARG A 20 -4.43 -12.07 21.71
C ARG A 20 -5.07 -11.39 22.92
N LYS A 21 -4.70 -11.89 24.10
CA LYS A 21 -4.95 -11.22 25.36
C LYS A 21 -3.76 -10.36 25.75
N VAL A 22 -4.03 -9.20 26.31
CA VAL A 22 -3.04 -8.23 26.76
C VAL A 22 -3.13 -8.08 28.31
N ARG A 23 -2.64 -6.97 28.84
CA ARG A 23 -2.57 -6.70 30.29
C ARG A 23 -3.81 -7.19 31.03
N ASP A 24 -3.60 -7.85 32.16
CA ASP A 24 -4.67 -8.41 33.02
C ASP A 24 -5.59 -9.42 32.30
N ASN A 25 -5.06 -10.13 31.30
CA ASN A 25 -5.79 -11.12 30.52
C ASN A 25 -7.02 -10.56 29.76
N LYS A 26 -7.02 -9.26 29.45
CA LYS A 26 -8.09 -8.59 28.71
C LYS A 26 -7.95 -8.81 27.20
N PRO A 27 -9.06 -8.89 26.45
CA PRO A 27 -9.01 -8.93 24.99
C PRO A 27 -8.28 -7.71 24.42
N LEU A 28 -7.53 -7.91 23.34
CA LEU A 28 -6.90 -6.82 22.62
C LEU A 28 -7.97 -5.93 21.95
N VAL A 29 -7.94 -4.65 22.25
CA VAL A 29 -8.61 -3.59 21.47
C VAL A 29 -7.53 -2.81 20.73
N TYR A 30 -7.57 -2.85 19.41
CA TYR A 30 -6.58 -2.18 18.55
C TYR A 30 -7.26 -1.10 17.71
N LEU A 31 -6.90 0.16 17.94
CA LEU A 31 -7.51 1.34 17.30
C LEU A 31 -6.50 2.19 16.53
N ASP A 32 -5.29 1.70 16.32
CA ASP A 32 -4.19 2.44 15.67
C ASP A 32 -3.91 1.94 14.25
N ASN A 33 -4.97 1.63 13.49
CA ASN A 33 -4.85 1.15 12.11
C ASN A 33 -4.32 2.23 11.13
N ALA A 34 -4.44 3.51 11.49
CA ALA A 34 -3.88 4.60 10.70
C ALA A 34 -2.34 4.53 10.65
N ALA A 35 -1.70 4.18 11.77
CA ALA A 35 -0.26 3.98 11.82
C ALA A 35 0.15 2.62 11.22
N THR A 36 -0.54 1.55 11.60
CA THR A 36 -0.23 0.19 11.13
C THR A 36 -1.49 -0.67 11.09
N ALA A 37 -1.94 -1.04 9.90
CA ALA A 37 -3.02 -2.01 9.74
C ALA A 37 -2.56 -3.42 10.11
N GLN A 38 -3.36 -4.15 10.90
CA GLN A 38 -3.12 -5.55 11.20
C GLN A 38 -3.24 -6.42 9.95
N LYS A 39 -2.53 -7.53 9.93
CA LYS A 39 -2.46 -8.41 8.76
C LYS A 39 -3.40 -9.60 8.94
N PRO A 40 -4.31 -9.84 7.99
CA PRO A 40 -5.13 -11.05 8.02
C PRO A 40 -4.28 -12.28 7.69
N ILE A 41 -4.76 -13.44 8.10
CA ILE A 41 -4.04 -14.71 7.93
C ILE A 41 -3.71 -14.98 6.46
N GLN A 42 -4.58 -14.60 5.54
CA GLN A 42 -4.37 -14.76 4.10
C GLN A 42 -3.13 -14.02 3.60
N VAL A 43 -2.84 -12.85 4.17
CA VAL A 43 -1.62 -12.06 3.83
C VAL A 43 -0.38 -12.71 4.46
N ILE A 44 -0.48 -13.17 5.70
CA ILE A 44 0.61 -13.84 6.41
C ILE A 44 1.01 -15.12 5.67
N ASP A 45 0.01 -15.92 5.30
CA ASP A 45 0.21 -17.19 4.60
C ASP A 45 0.78 -16.97 3.19
N ALA A 46 0.29 -15.98 2.45
CA ALA A 46 0.80 -15.64 1.13
C ALA A 46 2.29 -15.23 1.17
N ILE A 47 2.71 -14.43 2.15
CA ILE A 47 4.12 -14.05 2.34
C ILE A 47 4.95 -15.28 2.73
N THR A 48 4.42 -16.10 3.62
CA THR A 48 5.10 -17.33 4.07
C THR A 48 5.27 -18.32 2.92
N ASP A 49 4.24 -18.55 2.13
CA ASP A 49 4.26 -19.41 0.96
C ASP A 49 5.25 -18.89 -0.09
N TYR A 50 5.23 -17.61 -0.38
CA TYR A 50 6.18 -17.00 -1.31
C TYR A 50 7.64 -17.29 -0.91
N TYR A 51 8.01 -17.03 0.34
CA TYR A 51 9.37 -17.26 0.81
C TYR A 51 9.76 -18.74 0.86
N LYS A 52 8.81 -19.63 1.12
CA LYS A 52 9.09 -21.08 1.15
C LYS A 52 9.22 -21.69 -0.23
N ASN A 53 8.42 -21.26 -1.20
CA ASN A 53 8.19 -21.99 -2.43
C ASN A 53 8.53 -21.22 -3.71
N HIS A 54 8.50 -19.89 -3.71
CA HIS A 54 8.53 -19.07 -4.94
C HIS A 54 9.58 -17.95 -4.92
N ASN A 55 10.33 -17.77 -3.84
CA ASN A 55 11.22 -16.62 -3.66
C ASN A 55 12.26 -16.50 -4.78
N SER A 56 12.06 -15.53 -5.65
CA SER A 56 12.96 -15.24 -6.78
C SER A 56 12.89 -13.77 -7.18
N ASN A 57 13.86 -13.32 -7.98
CA ASN A 57 13.80 -12.02 -8.64
C ASN A 57 12.76 -12.04 -9.77
N ILE A 58 12.12 -10.90 -10.00
CA ILE A 58 11.16 -10.69 -11.07
C ILE A 58 11.81 -10.10 -12.32
N HIS A 59 11.23 -10.32 -13.51
CA HIS A 59 11.56 -9.72 -14.83
C HIS A 59 12.93 -10.00 -15.43
N ARG A 60 13.89 -10.64 -14.73
CA ARG A 60 15.28 -10.69 -15.20
C ARG A 60 15.89 -12.09 -15.32
N ALA A 61 15.12 -13.13 -15.12
CA ALA A 61 15.60 -14.49 -15.22
C ALA A 61 14.61 -15.37 -15.99
N VAL A 62 15.14 -16.42 -16.60
CA VAL A 62 14.41 -17.35 -17.49
C VAL A 62 14.26 -18.74 -16.84
N HIS A 63 14.18 -18.82 -15.53
CA HIS A 63 13.91 -20.06 -14.81
C HIS A 63 12.53 -20.01 -14.17
N ALA A 64 11.94 -21.19 -13.91
CA ALA A 64 10.55 -21.35 -13.47
C ALA A 64 10.16 -20.44 -12.28
N LEU A 65 10.98 -20.36 -11.23
CA LEU A 65 10.67 -19.50 -10.07
C LEU A 65 10.59 -18.01 -10.42
N ALA A 66 11.42 -17.53 -11.36
CA ALA A 66 11.37 -16.13 -11.79
C ALA A 66 10.14 -15.85 -12.67
N GLU A 67 9.74 -16.82 -13.48
CA GLU A 67 8.51 -16.73 -14.28
C GLU A 67 7.29 -16.68 -13.38
N GLU A 68 7.16 -17.61 -12.42
CA GLU A 68 6.08 -17.65 -11.43
C GLU A 68 5.99 -16.36 -10.60
N SER A 69 7.14 -15.87 -10.11
CA SER A 69 7.20 -14.63 -9.33
C SER A 69 6.81 -13.41 -10.16
N THR A 70 7.22 -13.36 -11.43
CA THR A 70 6.87 -12.28 -12.36
C THR A 70 5.37 -12.30 -12.66
N GLU A 71 4.81 -13.46 -12.95
CA GLU A 71 3.39 -13.63 -13.22
C GLU A 71 2.55 -13.19 -12.00
N ALA A 72 2.90 -13.63 -10.80
CA ALA A 72 2.22 -13.25 -9.57
C ALA A 72 2.28 -11.73 -9.32
N PHE A 73 3.43 -11.10 -9.57
CA PHE A 73 3.61 -9.67 -9.43
C PHE A 73 2.74 -8.86 -10.41
N GLU A 74 2.73 -9.23 -11.69
CA GLU A 74 1.94 -8.54 -12.71
C GLU A 74 0.43 -8.82 -12.57
N ALA A 75 0.05 -10.03 -12.12
CA ALA A 75 -1.32 -10.33 -11.75
C ALA A 75 -1.81 -9.46 -10.59
N THR A 76 -0.94 -9.19 -9.60
CA THR A 76 -1.24 -8.27 -8.50
C THR A 76 -1.44 -6.84 -9.01
N ARG A 77 -0.56 -6.36 -9.89
CA ARG A 77 -0.70 -5.04 -10.53
C ARG A 77 -2.03 -4.90 -11.24
N SER A 78 -2.44 -5.92 -11.99
CA SER A 78 -3.71 -5.97 -12.70
C SER A 78 -4.92 -5.95 -11.76
N LYS A 79 -4.84 -6.65 -10.63
CA LYS A 79 -5.90 -6.63 -9.59
C LYS A 79 -6.04 -5.24 -8.96
N VAL A 80 -4.92 -4.58 -8.65
CA VAL A 80 -4.93 -3.22 -8.09
C VAL A 80 -5.48 -2.22 -9.09
N ALA A 81 -5.08 -2.29 -10.36
CA ALA A 81 -5.62 -1.44 -11.42
C ALA A 81 -7.14 -1.58 -11.54
N LYS A 82 -7.64 -2.81 -11.55
CA LYS A 82 -9.10 -3.08 -11.56
C LYS A 82 -9.81 -2.54 -10.32
N PHE A 83 -9.23 -2.72 -9.14
CA PHE A 83 -9.80 -2.22 -7.89
C PHE A 83 -9.92 -0.70 -7.86
N LEU A 84 -8.91 0.00 -8.38
CA LEU A 84 -8.87 1.46 -8.47
C LEU A 84 -9.59 2.01 -9.71
N ASN A 85 -10.16 1.15 -10.56
CA ASN A 85 -10.79 1.51 -11.83
C ASN A 85 -9.84 2.28 -12.77
N VAL A 86 -8.58 1.87 -12.82
CA VAL A 86 -7.55 2.42 -13.68
C VAL A 86 -7.49 1.63 -14.98
N ALA A 87 -7.44 2.32 -16.11
CA ALA A 87 -7.52 1.68 -17.43
C ALA A 87 -6.22 0.96 -17.84
N ASN A 88 -5.07 1.48 -17.40
CA ASN A 88 -3.77 0.97 -17.80
C ASN A 88 -2.93 0.56 -16.57
N THR A 89 -2.46 -0.68 -16.54
CA THR A 89 -1.62 -1.19 -15.46
C THR A 89 -0.30 -0.43 -15.27
N LYS A 90 0.18 0.29 -16.31
CA LYS A 90 1.35 1.17 -16.22
C LYS A 90 1.14 2.37 -15.31
N GLU A 91 -0.11 2.72 -15.00
CA GLU A 91 -0.45 3.77 -14.04
C GLU A 91 -0.30 3.32 -12.58
N ILE A 92 -0.09 2.02 -12.35
CA ILE A 92 0.13 1.45 -11.01
C ILE A 92 1.63 1.33 -10.75
N ILE A 93 2.10 2.09 -9.78
CA ILE A 93 3.49 2.07 -9.32
C ILE A 93 3.53 1.61 -7.87
N PHE A 94 4.20 0.48 -7.60
CA PHE A 94 4.42 0.00 -6.25
C PHE A 94 5.61 0.70 -5.62
N VAL A 95 5.40 1.25 -4.44
CA VAL A 95 6.41 1.97 -3.65
C VAL A 95 6.42 1.44 -2.20
N LYS A 96 7.41 1.82 -1.42
CA LYS A 96 7.58 1.34 -0.03
C LYS A 96 6.54 1.91 0.95
N GLY A 97 5.88 3.01 0.58
CA GLY A 97 4.88 3.66 1.41
C GLY A 97 4.51 5.05 0.92
N THR A 98 3.58 5.69 1.61
CA THR A 98 3.01 7.00 1.24
C THR A 98 4.09 8.09 1.11
N THR A 99 5.08 8.10 1.99
CA THR A 99 6.18 9.08 1.92
C THR A 99 6.92 9.00 0.58
N GLU A 100 7.27 7.79 0.13
CA GLU A 100 7.91 7.61 -1.18
C GLU A 100 6.97 7.99 -2.32
N ALA A 101 5.69 7.61 -2.24
CA ALA A 101 4.70 7.92 -3.26
C ALA A 101 4.55 9.44 -3.48
N ILE A 102 4.38 10.21 -2.41
CA ILE A 102 4.21 11.66 -2.51
C ILE A 102 5.50 12.34 -3.00
N ASN A 103 6.66 11.92 -2.49
CA ASN A 103 7.92 12.43 -3.00
C ASN A 103 8.11 12.10 -4.49
N LEU A 104 7.75 10.89 -4.92
CA LEU A 104 7.82 10.52 -6.34
C LEU A 104 6.97 11.46 -7.21
N VAL A 105 5.75 11.78 -6.78
CA VAL A 105 4.89 12.74 -7.49
C VAL A 105 5.49 14.14 -7.50
N ALA A 106 5.97 14.63 -6.36
CA ALA A 106 6.58 15.95 -6.25
C ALA A 106 7.83 16.07 -7.15
N TYR A 107 8.68 15.03 -7.18
CA TYR A 107 9.91 15.05 -7.99
C TYR A 107 9.66 14.79 -9.48
N ALA A 108 8.85 13.77 -9.82
CA ALA A 108 8.73 13.34 -11.21
C ALA A 108 7.70 14.13 -12.01
N TRP A 109 6.66 14.64 -11.35
CA TRP A 109 5.61 15.43 -11.98
C TRP A 109 5.64 16.89 -11.55
N GLY A 110 5.79 17.15 -10.25
CA GLY A 110 5.70 18.50 -9.69
C GLY A 110 6.73 19.45 -10.28
N ARG A 111 7.99 19.04 -10.39
CA ARG A 111 9.06 19.90 -10.92
C ARG A 111 8.85 20.33 -12.37
N ASP A 112 8.19 19.52 -13.17
CA ASP A 112 7.95 19.83 -14.58
C ASP A 112 6.62 20.60 -14.80
N ASN A 113 5.67 20.52 -13.83
CA ASN A 113 4.32 21.01 -14.04
C ASN A 113 3.91 22.13 -13.08
N VAL A 114 4.56 22.28 -11.92
CA VAL A 114 4.29 23.37 -10.95
C VAL A 114 5.25 24.52 -11.24
N GLN A 115 4.70 25.69 -11.46
CA GLN A 115 5.44 26.89 -11.83
C GLN A 115 5.29 27.99 -10.80
N LYS A 116 6.13 29.02 -10.90
CA LYS A 116 6.04 30.20 -10.05
C LYS A 116 4.64 30.84 -10.09
N GLY A 117 4.05 30.97 -8.91
CA GLY A 117 2.72 31.52 -8.73
C GLY A 117 1.60 30.49 -8.66
N ASP A 118 1.88 29.21 -8.91
CA ASP A 118 0.92 28.12 -8.64
C ASP A 118 0.73 27.92 -7.13
N ILE A 119 -0.44 27.43 -6.76
CA ILE A 119 -0.80 27.23 -5.36
C ILE A 119 -1.00 25.75 -5.08
N VAL A 120 -0.27 25.22 -4.09
CA VAL A 120 -0.50 23.89 -3.52
C VAL A 120 -1.35 24.03 -2.26
N VAL A 121 -2.54 23.43 -2.27
CA VAL A 121 -3.47 23.46 -1.14
C VAL A 121 -3.33 22.19 -0.32
N THR A 122 -3.11 22.33 0.99
CA THR A 122 -3.06 21.24 1.98
C THR A 122 -3.97 21.56 3.16
N THR A 123 -4.24 20.58 4.02
CA THR A 123 -4.98 20.79 5.26
C THR A 123 -4.03 20.81 6.46
N GLU A 124 -4.47 21.36 7.60
CA GLU A 124 -3.70 21.34 8.85
C GLU A 124 -3.59 19.94 9.46
N TYR A 125 -4.43 19.00 9.02
CA TYR A 125 -4.47 17.63 9.51
C TYR A 125 -3.54 16.66 8.76
N GLU A 126 -2.79 17.17 7.77
CA GLU A 126 -1.91 16.32 6.97
C GLU A 126 -0.73 15.78 7.78
N HIS A 127 -0.37 14.54 7.48
CA HIS A 127 0.90 14.00 7.94
C HIS A 127 2.07 14.71 7.26
N HIS A 128 3.20 14.86 7.94
CA HIS A 128 4.39 15.53 7.40
C HIS A 128 4.83 15.01 6.01
N SER A 129 4.60 13.73 5.73
CA SER A 129 4.87 13.15 4.39
C SER A 129 4.07 13.80 3.27
N ASN A 130 2.93 14.45 3.57
CA ASN A 130 2.11 15.19 2.61
C ASN A 130 2.15 16.71 2.82
N ILE A 131 3.13 17.20 3.55
CA ILE A 131 3.40 18.65 3.71
C ILE A 131 4.79 18.97 3.19
N VAL A 132 5.82 18.32 3.72
CA VAL A 132 7.23 18.66 3.49
C VAL A 132 7.63 18.55 2.01
N PRO A 133 7.25 17.52 1.23
CA PRO A 133 7.61 17.45 -0.19
C PRO A 133 7.09 18.65 -0.99
N TRP A 134 5.88 19.10 -0.68
CA TRP A 134 5.29 20.26 -1.34
C TRP A 134 5.96 21.58 -0.93
N GLN A 135 6.34 21.73 0.35
CA GLN A 135 7.13 22.88 0.82
C GLN A 135 8.48 22.96 0.10
N ILE A 136 9.15 21.82 -0.08
CA ILE A 136 10.42 21.77 -0.82
C ILE A 136 10.18 22.18 -2.28
N LEU A 137 9.16 21.60 -2.92
CA LEU A 137 8.82 21.94 -4.32
C LEU A 137 8.53 23.43 -4.50
N THR A 138 7.73 24.04 -3.61
CA THR A 138 7.41 25.47 -3.68
C THR A 138 8.62 26.38 -3.43
N GLN A 139 9.59 25.94 -2.64
CA GLN A 139 10.86 26.67 -2.48
C GLN A 139 11.74 26.60 -3.74
N GLU A 140 11.66 25.51 -4.50
CA GLU A 140 12.41 25.32 -5.74
C GLU A 140 11.78 26.08 -6.91
N THR A 141 10.45 26.17 -6.96
CA THR A 141 9.69 26.75 -8.10
C THR A 141 9.28 28.22 -7.89
N GLY A 142 9.25 28.71 -6.65
CA GLY A 142 8.87 30.09 -6.31
C GLY A 142 7.39 30.28 -6.10
#